data_bb3fd78f8ec8a41ba5ed26927ccc3226
#
_entry.id   bb3fd78f8ec8a41ba5ed26927ccc3226
#
_cell.length_a   1.000
_cell.length_b   1.000
_cell.length_c   1.000
_cell.angle_alpha   90.00
_cell.angle_beta   90.00
_cell.angle_gamma   90.00
#
_symmetry.space_group_name_H-M   'P 1'
#
loop_
_entity.id
_entity.type
_entity.pdbx_description
1 polymer ?
#
loop_
_entity_poly.entity_id
_entity_poly.type
_entity_poly.pdbx_seq_one_letter_code
_entity_poly.pdbx_strand_id
1 'polypeptide(L)'
;AVALKDPKTGKTSYLWSTFQEWVAMREWYKRLERALVYNQNNVNKDGSCNLKGKNGRPAFIGAGLLEQIAPSNRRYYTRLTAELLEDFLFDLSYNVLGTNERKFIALTGEMGMREFDRVLKEKMANMNLIDTVFVTGSGDNLKFGGQFKTYAMSNGIELTLKYFPLYDNTTYNRQLHPVTLKPLESYRMTFLDLGRRD
;
A
#
# COMPACT_ATOMS: atom_id res chain seq x y z
N ALA A 1 -5.52 30.18 13.09
CA ALA A 1 -4.19 29.63 13.38
C ALA A 1 -4.28 28.12 13.52
N VAL A 2 -3.43 27.39 12.83
CA VAL A 2 -3.32 25.94 12.99
C VAL A 2 -2.18 25.68 13.96
N ALA A 3 -2.46 24.98 15.05
CA ALA A 3 -1.45 24.57 16.02
C ALA A 3 -0.79 23.28 15.49
N LEU A 4 0.52 23.34 15.26
CA LEU A 4 1.33 22.18 14.94
C LEU A 4 2.15 21.79 16.17
N LYS A 5 1.98 20.58 16.65
CA LYS A 5 2.79 20.02 17.73
C LYS A 5 3.92 19.20 17.13
N ASP A 6 5.15 19.59 17.41
CA ASP A 6 6.33 18.82 16.99
C ASP A 6 6.34 17.48 17.76
N PRO A 7 6.29 16.33 17.06
CA PRO A 7 6.26 15.03 17.70
C PRO A 7 7.54 14.69 18.47
N LYS A 8 8.68 15.35 18.16
CA LYS A 8 9.96 15.10 18.82
C LYS A 8 10.20 15.99 20.03
N THR A 9 9.81 17.25 19.97
CA THR A 9 10.11 18.24 21.02
C THR A 9 8.90 18.58 21.88
N GLY A 10 7.70 18.16 21.46
CA GLY A 10 6.44 18.49 22.15
C GLY A 10 6.05 19.97 22.09
N LYS A 11 6.86 20.82 21.46
CA LYS A 11 6.58 22.25 21.33
C LYS A 11 5.44 22.49 20.33
N THR A 12 4.54 23.39 20.71
CA THR A 12 3.44 23.83 19.85
C THR A 12 3.87 25.09 19.11
N SER A 13 3.88 25.03 17.80
CA SER A 13 4.05 26.20 16.94
C SER A 13 2.72 26.52 16.25
N TYR A 14 2.43 27.81 16.10
CA TYR A 14 1.22 28.29 15.44
C TYR A 14 1.56 28.72 14.03
N LEU A 15 0.95 28.08 13.05
CA LEU A 15 1.02 28.51 11.67
C LEU A 15 -0.15 29.45 11.37
N TRP A 16 0.15 30.66 10.98
CA TRP A 16 -0.83 31.62 10.49
C TRP A 16 -1.10 31.33 9.02
N SER A 17 -2.07 30.50 8.76
CA SER A 17 -2.62 30.30 7.42
C SER A 17 -4.10 30.59 7.44
N THR A 18 -4.62 31.11 6.34
CA THR A 18 -6.07 31.22 6.17
C THR A 18 -6.65 29.81 6.03
N PHE A 19 -7.91 29.65 6.40
CA PHE A 19 -8.61 28.35 6.23
C PHE A 19 -8.56 27.89 4.76
N GLN A 20 -8.65 28.83 3.81
CA GLN A 20 -8.57 28.54 2.39
C GLN A 20 -7.20 27.98 1.98
N GLU A 21 -6.11 28.56 2.48
CA GLU A 21 -4.75 28.06 2.23
C GLU A 21 -4.57 26.66 2.80
N TRP A 22 -5.05 26.41 4.01
CA TRP A 22 -5.00 25.08 4.62
C TRP A 22 -5.77 24.04 3.80
N VAL A 23 -6.98 24.38 3.33
CA VAL A 23 -7.77 23.50 2.45
C VAL A 23 -7.05 23.25 1.14
N ALA A 24 -6.50 24.30 0.52
CA ALA A 24 -5.75 24.18 -0.73
C ALA A 24 -4.51 23.29 -0.58
N MET A 25 -3.75 23.46 0.50
CA MET A 25 -2.60 22.59 0.81
C MET A 25 -3.02 21.12 0.99
N ARG A 26 -4.10 20.88 1.74
CA ARG A 26 -4.61 19.52 1.94
C ARG A 26 -5.05 18.85 0.64
N GLU A 27 -5.74 19.58 -0.23
CA GLU A 27 -6.14 19.07 -1.54
C GLU A 27 -4.92 18.86 -2.46
N TRP A 28 -3.91 19.73 -2.37
CA TRP A 28 -2.67 19.55 -3.11
C TRP A 28 -1.93 18.26 -2.68
N TYR A 29 -1.81 18.00 -1.39
CA TYR A 29 -1.20 16.75 -0.90
C TYR A 29 -1.94 15.49 -1.36
N LYS A 30 -3.27 15.50 -1.33
CA LYS A 30 -4.06 14.38 -1.86
C LYS A 30 -3.81 14.14 -3.35
N ARG A 31 -3.72 15.22 -4.13
CA ARG A 31 -3.42 15.11 -5.57
C ARG A 31 -1.99 14.62 -5.81
N LEU A 32 -1.05 15.08 -5.00
CA LEU A 32 0.35 14.64 -5.08
C LEU A 32 0.46 13.15 -4.76
N GLU A 33 -0.15 12.68 -3.67
CA GLU A 33 -0.16 11.26 -3.32
C GLU A 33 -0.76 10.39 -4.44
N ARG A 34 -1.87 10.85 -5.01
CA ARG A 34 -2.47 10.17 -6.17
C ARG A 34 -1.53 10.16 -7.37
N ALA A 35 -0.87 11.27 -7.64
CA ALA A 35 0.07 11.40 -8.75
C ALA A 35 1.26 10.44 -8.59
N LEU A 36 1.82 10.33 -7.40
CA LEU A 36 2.92 9.42 -7.11
C LEU A 36 2.56 7.94 -7.36
N VAL A 37 1.29 7.58 -7.21
CA VAL A 37 0.84 6.20 -7.42
C VAL A 37 0.37 5.94 -8.85
N TYR A 38 -0.46 6.81 -9.42
CA TYR A 38 -1.20 6.53 -10.65
C TYR A 38 -0.75 7.32 -11.87
N ASN A 39 0.18 8.27 -11.76
CA ASN A 39 0.62 9.03 -12.92
C ASN A 39 1.23 8.12 -13.98
N GLN A 40 0.96 8.50 -15.24
CA GLN A 40 1.60 7.93 -16.40
C GLN A 40 2.69 8.87 -16.91
N ASN A 41 3.78 8.32 -17.36
CA ASN A 41 4.86 9.06 -17.99
C ASN A 41 4.35 9.70 -19.30
N ASN A 42 4.57 11.00 -19.45
CA ASN A 42 4.18 11.71 -20.66
C ASN A 42 5.38 12.07 -21.56
N VAL A 43 6.53 11.48 -21.30
CA VAL A 43 7.74 11.65 -22.12
C VAL A 43 7.72 10.60 -23.23
N ASN A 44 7.77 11.06 -24.46
CA ASN A 44 7.89 10.21 -25.63
C ASN A 44 9.29 9.58 -25.73
N LYS A 45 9.45 8.55 -26.56
CA LYS A 45 10.74 7.88 -26.76
C LYS A 45 11.86 8.78 -27.28
N ASP A 46 11.50 9.85 -27.96
CA ASP A 46 12.40 10.89 -28.49
C ASP A 46 12.73 11.98 -27.45
N GLY A 47 12.23 11.86 -26.23
CA GLY A 47 12.42 12.86 -25.16
C GLY A 47 11.45 14.06 -25.25
N SER A 48 10.57 14.09 -26.23
CA SER A 48 9.56 15.15 -26.36
C SER A 48 8.38 14.93 -25.42
N CYS A 49 7.65 16.02 -25.15
CA CYS A 49 6.46 16.00 -24.32
C CYS A 49 5.33 16.78 -24.99
N ASN A 50 4.17 16.16 -25.12
CA ASN A 50 3.00 16.77 -25.72
C ASN A 50 2.27 17.74 -24.79
N LEU A 51 2.50 17.64 -23.48
CA LEU A 51 1.88 18.51 -22.50
C LEU A 51 2.67 19.81 -22.37
N LYS A 52 2.00 20.93 -22.58
CA LYS A 52 2.60 22.25 -22.38
C LYS A 52 2.02 22.90 -21.12
N GLY A 53 2.90 23.42 -20.29
CA GLY A 53 2.53 24.23 -19.14
C GLY A 53 1.98 25.60 -19.54
N LYS A 54 1.53 26.36 -18.55
CA LYS A 54 0.93 27.70 -18.74
C LYS A 54 1.85 28.69 -19.50
N ASN A 55 3.16 28.45 -19.43
CA ASN A 55 4.19 29.29 -20.10
C ASN A 55 4.61 28.74 -21.48
N GLY A 56 3.85 27.80 -22.07
CA GLY A 56 4.19 27.17 -23.35
C GLY A 56 5.38 26.20 -23.27
N ARG A 57 6.03 26.05 -22.12
CA ARG A 57 7.14 25.12 -21.92
C ARG A 57 6.62 23.68 -21.71
N PRO A 58 7.39 22.66 -22.12
CA PRO A 58 7.03 21.28 -21.85
C PRO A 58 6.84 21.03 -20.34
N ALA A 59 5.75 20.36 -19.97
CA ALA A 59 5.46 19.97 -18.60
C ALA A 59 5.65 18.45 -18.47
N PHE A 60 6.80 18.04 -17.97
CA PHE A 60 7.13 16.64 -17.79
C PHE A 60 6.42 16.06 -16.56
N ILE A 61 5.82 14.89 -16.72
CA ILE A 61 5.20 14.12 -15.67
C ILE A 61 5.92 12.77 -15.61
N GLY A 62 6.43 12.44 -14.44
CA GLY A 62 7.10 11.14 -14.21
C GLY A 62 6.10 9.99 -14.06
N ALA A 63 6.58 8.78 -14.29
CA ALA A 63 5.85 7.54 -14.04
C ALA A 63 5.49 7.39 -12.57
N GLY A 64 4.24 7.07 -12.27
CA GLY A 64 3.79 6.70 -10.95
C GLY A 64 4.22 5.27 -10.58
N LEU A 65 4.05 4.92 -9.31
CA LEU A 65 4.43 3.61 -8.77
C LEU A 65 3.86 2.45 -9.61
N LEU A 66 2.57 2.52 -9.96
CA LEU A 66 1.91 1.43 -10.68
C LEU A 66 2.38 1.27 -12.14
N GLU A 67 2.82 2.35 -12.78
CA GLU A 67 3.36 2.29 -14.14
C GLU A 67 4.75 1.65 -14.16
N GLN A 68 5.55 1.88 -13.10
CA GLN A 68 6.91 1.34 -12.98
C GLN A 68 6.93 -0.17 -12.74
N ILE A 69 5.82 -0.78 -12.33
CA ILE A 69 5.72 -2.23 -12.12
C ILE A 69 5.67 -2.93 -13.48
N ALA A 70 6.68 -3.75 -13.78
CA ALA A 70 6.71 -4.55 -15.00
C ALA A 70 5.47 -5.47 -15.09
N PRO A 71 4.93 -5.69 -16.30
CA PRO A 71 3.79 -6.59 -16.49
C PRO A 71 4.03 -8.02 -15.98
N SER A 72 5.27 -8.51 -16.06
CA SER A 72 5.68 -9.82 -15.53
C SER A 72 5.52 -9.94 -14.02
N ASN A 73 5.59 -8.81 -13.30
CA ASN A 73 5.47 -8.76 -11.84
C ASN A 73 4.04 -8.47 -11.38
N ARG A 74 3.05 -8.77 -12.24
CA ARG A 74 1.63 -8.61 -11.94
C ARG A 74 0.96 -9.97 -11.97
N ARG A 75 0.19 -10.28 -10.91
CA ARG A 75 -0.66 -11.45 -10.84
C ARG A 75 -2.10 -11.00 -10.63
N TYR A 76 -3.02 -11.71 -11.27
CA TYR A 76 -4.46 -11.44 -11.13
C TYR A 76 -5.08 -12.59 -10.35
N TYR A 77 -5.98 -12.28 -9.45
CA TYR A 77 -6.70 -13.28 -8.66
C TYR A 77 -8.18 -12.93 -8.56
N THR A 78 -9.02 -13.95 -8.49
CA THR A 78 -10.44 -13.82 -8.15
C THR A 78 -10.68 -14.12 -6.67
N ARG A 79 -9.88 -15.02 -6.11
CA ARG A 79 -9.83 -15.37 -4.69
C ARG A 79 -8.38 -15.47 -4.27
N LEU A 80 -8.02 -14.76 -3.21
CA LEU A 80 -6.69 -14.88 -2.64
C LEU A 80 -6.56 -16.21 -1.92
N THR A 81 -5.47 -16.95 -2.16
CA THR A 81 -5.12 -18.18 -1.46
C THR A 81 -3.71 -18.07 -0.87
N ALA A 82 -3.42 -18.88 0.14
CA ALA A 82 -2.09 -18.90 0.75
C ALA A 82 -1.01 -19.31 -0.26
N GLU A 83 -1.29 -20.34 -1.07
CA GLU A 83 -0.41 -20.82 -2.12
C GLU A 83 -0.04 -19.70 -3.11
N LEU A 84 -1.06 -19.02 -3.65
CA LEU A 84 -0.84 -17.92 -4.60
C LEU A 84 0.04 -16.81 -4.01
N LEU A 85 -0.16 -16.49 -2.75
CA LEU A 85 0.62 -15.48 -2.05
C LEU A 85 2.06 -15.93 -1.84
N GLU A 86 2.27 -17.18 -1.42
CA GLU A 86 3.58 -17.77 -1.20
C GLU A 86 4.37 -17.89 -2.49
N ASP A 87 3.77 -18.40 -3.56
CA ASP A 87 4.38 -18.50 -4.88
C ASP A 87 4.79 -17.13 -5.42
N PHE A 88 3.91 -16.14 -5.27
CA PHE A 88 4.20 -14.80 -5.72
C PHE A 88 5.36 -14.16 -4.94
N LEU A 89 5.40 -14.32 -3.63
CA LEU A 89 6.50 -13.82 -2.79
C LEU A 89 7.81 -14.55 -3.09
N PHE A 90 7.72 -15.85 -3.36
CA PHE A 90 8.87 -16.64 -3.79
C PHE A 90 9.42 -16.13 -5.13
N ASP A 91 8.57 -15.93 -6.13
CA ASP A 91 8.96 -15.40 -7.43
C ASP A 91 9.63 -14.03 -7.31
N LEU A 92 9.09 -13.14 -6.45
CA LEU A 92 9.64 -11.80 -6.23
C LEU A 92 11.00 -11.83 -5.54
N SER A 93 11.23 -12.80 -4.66
CA SER A 93 12.46 -12.93 -3.89
C SER A 93 13.50 -13.84 -4.55
N TYR A 94 13.12 -14.56 -5.61
CA TYR A 94 13.99 -15.52 -6.27
C TYR A 94 15.15 -14.81 -6.97
N ASN A 95 16.37 -15.32 -6.73
CA ASN A 95 17.60 -14.81 -7.34
C ASN A 95 17.91 -13.31 -7.04
N VAL A 96 17.38 -12.76 -5.96
CA VAL A 96 17.77 -11.44 -5.48
C VAL A 96 19.09 -11.60 -4.71
N LEU A 97 20.20 -11.21 -5.34
CA LEU A 97 21.52 -11.28 -4.75
C LEU A 97 21.76 -10.07 -3.82
N GLY A 98 22.44 -10.29 -2.70
CA GLY A 98 23.00 -9.23 -1.87
C GLY A 98 22.14 -8.78 -0.67
N THR A 99 21.00 -9.41 -0.39
CA THR A 99 20.21 -9.07 0.81
C THR A 99 19.99 -10.30 1.70
N ASN A 100 20.45 -10.23 2.94
CA ASN A 100 20.10 -11.21 3.96
C ASN A 100 18.69 -11.03 4.49
N GLU A 101 18.07 -9.87 4.24
CA GLU A 101 16.74 -9.51 4.72
C GLU A 101 15.76 -9.44 3.56
N ARG A 102 14.82 -10.39 3.53
CA ARG A 102 13.74 -10.46 2.53
C ARG A 102 12.45 -9.90 3.13
N LYS A 103 12.39 -8.56 3.28
CA LYS A 103 11.26 -7.87 3.90
C LYS A 103 10.45 -7.12 2.87
N PHE A 104 9.20 -7.52 2.71
CA PHE A 104 8.25 -6.86 1.82
C PHE A 104 7.20 -6.11 2.62
N ILE A 105 6.81 -4.94 2.11
CA ILE A 105 5.62 -4.24 2.56
C ILE A 105 4.57 -4.31 1.46
N ALA A 106 3.38 -4.79 1.80
CA ALA A 106 2.24 -4.76 0.90
C ALA A 106 1.34 -3.58 1.26
N LEU A 107 1.19 -2.65 0.33
CA LEU A 107 0.17 -1.59 0.40
C LEU A 107 -1.14 -2.15 -0.14
N THR A 108 -2.20 -2.08 0.64
CA THR A 108 -3.51 -2.62 0.26
C THR A 108 -4.65 -1.82 0.87
N GLY A 109 -5.83 -1.89 0.24
CA GLY A 109 -7.05 -1.34 0.81
C GLY A 109 -7.66 -2.25 1.89
N GLU A 110 -8.79 -1.83 2.42
CA GLU A 110 -9.49 -2.55 3.50
C GLU A 110 -9.93 -3.96 3.07
N MET A 111 -10.39 -4.11 1.82
CA MET A 111 -10.83 -5.41 1.32
C MET A 111 -9.65 -6.37 1.14
N GLY A 112 -8.49 -5.89 0.68
CA GLY A 112 -7.28 -6.71 0.58
C GLY A 112 -6.77 -7.15 1.96
N MET A 113 -6.83 -6.27 2.97
CA MET A 113 -6.50 -6.65 4.35
C MET A 113 -7.43 -7.75 4.88
N ARG A 114 -8.74 -7.64 4.59
CA ARG A 114 -9.73 -8.63 4.98
C ARG A 114 -9.50 -9.98 4.29
N GLU A 115 -9.20 -9.96 2.99
CA GLU A 115 -8.87 -11.19 2.24
C GLU A 115 -7.61 -11.86 2.79
N PHE A 116 -6.59 -11.09 3.10
CA PHE A 116 -5.37 -11.62 3.71
C PHE A 116 -5.63 -12.26 5.09
N ASP A 117 -6.38 -11.59 5.96
CA ASP A 117 -6.75 -12.13 7.27
C ASP A 117 -7.55 -13.44 7.14
N ARG A 118 -8.46 -13.52 6.15
CA ARG A 118 -9.20 -14.74 5.84
C ARG A 118 -8.27 -15.88 5.44
N VAL A 119 -7.32 -15.62 4.54
CA VAL A 119 -6.36 -16.62 4.05
C VAL A 119 -5.51 -17.17 5.19
N LEU A 120 -5.02 -16.31 6.08
CA LEU A 120 -4.23 -16.75 7.22
C LEU A 120 -5.06 -17.58 8.21
N LYS A 121 -6.30 -17.20 8.47
CA LYS A 121 -7.21 -17.98 9.31
C LYS A 121 -7.51 -19.35 8.71
N GLU A 122 -7.75 -19.42 7.40
CA GLU A 122 -7.94 -20.69 6.68
C GLU A 122 -6.70 -21.58 6.78
N LYS A 123 -5.50 -20.99 6.62
CA LYS A 123 -4.23 -21.74 6.76
C LYS A 123 -4.03 -22.26 8.18
N MET A 124 -4.29 -21.45 9.19
CA MET A 124 -4.19 -21.84 10.60
C MET A 124 -5.20 -22.94 10.96
N ALA A 125 -6.43 -22.84 10.46
CA ALA A 125 -7.45 -23.86 10.63
C ALA A 125 -7.01 -25.23 10.09
N ASN A 126 -6.41 -25.22 8.91
CA ASN A 126 -5.89 -26.44 8.26
C ASN A 126 -4.70 -27.07 9.02
N MET A 127 -3.98 -26.28 9.82
CA MET A 127 -2.86 -26.74 10.64
C MET A 127 -3.28 -27.18 12.06
N ASN A 128 -4.59 -27.25 12.35
CA ASN A 128 -5.15 -27.53 13.67
C ASN A 128 -4.65 -26.59 14.80
N LEU A 129 -4.25 -25.38 14.44
CA LEU A 129 -3.79 -24.36 15.37
C LEU A 129 -4.93 -23.47 15.92
N ILE A 130 -6.18 -23.90 15.73
CA ILE A 130 -7.38 -23.09 16.08
C ILE A 130 -7.52 -22.91 17.60
N ASP A 131 -6.95 -23.78 18.42
CA ASP A 131 -7.05 -23.68 19.89
C ASP A 131 -6.17 -22.60 20.52
N THR A 132 -5.36 -21.91 19.71
CA THR A 132 -4.52 -20.83 20.23
C THR A 132 -5.28 -19.50 20.12
N VAL A 133 -6.02 -19.17 21.16
CA VAL A 133 -6.59 -17.83 21.34
C VAL A 133 -5.43 -16.85 21.54
N PHE A 134 -5.12 -16.06 20.53
CA PHE A 134 -4.16 -14.97 20.69
C PHE A 134 -4.77 -13.86 21.52
N VAL A 135 -4.46 -13.85 22.80
CA VAL A 135 -4.76 -12.76 23.71
C VAL A 135 -3.58 -11.81 23.69
N THR A 136 -3.70 -10.71 22.96
CA THR A 136 -2.71 -9.64 23.04
C THR A 136 -3.18 -8.64 24.09
N GLY A 137 -2.70 -8.77 25.30
CA GLY A 137 -2.98 -7.84 26.38
C GLY A 137 -1.73 -7.03 26.73
N SER A 138 -1.81 -5.72 26.57
CA SER A 138 -0.96 -4.78 27.28
C SER A 138 -1.89 -3.72 27.86
N GLY A 139 -2.09 -3.76 29.19
CA GLY A 139 -2.99 -2.88 29.91
C GLY A 139 -4.43 -3.43 30.05
N ASP A 140 -5.27 -2.69 30.77
CA ASP A 140 -6.62 -3.04 31.22
C ASP A 140 -7.67 -3.44 30.17
N ASN A 141 -7.31 -3.57 28.90
CA ASN A 141 -8.22 -3.89 27.80
C ASN A 141 -7.86 -5.23 27.15
N LEU A 142 -8.62 -6.26 27.43
CA LEU A 142 -8.56 -7.55 26.76
C LEU A 142 -9.14 -7.40 25.35
N LYS A 143 -8.29 -7.52 24.31
CA LYS A 143 -8.74 -7.52 22.91
C LYS A 143 -8.82 -8.95 22.41
N PHE A 144 -10.03 -9.42 22.16
CA PHE A 144 -10.28 -10.69 21.48
C PHE A 144 -10.29 -10.45 19.97
N GLY A 145 -9.47 -11.16 19.24
CA GLY A 145 -9.41 -11.14 17.78
C GLY A 145 -7.98 -10.99 17.27
N GLY A 146 -7.52 -11.96 16.48
CA GLY A 146 -6.23 -11.90 15.81
C GLY A 146 -6.32 -11.05 14.54
N GLN A 147 -5.67 -9.89 14.49
CA GLN A 147 -5.34 -9.22 13.24
C GLN A 147 -3.89 -9.54 12.89
N PHE A 148 -3.70 -10.23 11.78
CA PHE A 148 -2.37 -10.51 11.28
C PHE A 148 -1.93 -9.34 10.39
N LYS A 149 -0.87 -8.66 10.77
CA LYS A 149 -0.25 -7.61 9.96
C LYS A 149 1.06 -8.05 9.32
N THR A 150 1.67 -9.06 9.89
CA THR A 150 2.96 -9.60 9.44
C THR A 150 2.83 -11.10 9.24
N TYR A 151 3.37 -11.59 8.14
CA TYR A 151 3.45 -12.99 7.78
C TYR A 151 4.89 -13.36 7.51
N ALA A 152 5.42 -14.35 8.23
CA ALA A 152 6.76 -14.86 8.03
C ALA A 152 6.68 -16.25 7.36
N MET A 153 7.43 -16.41 6.29
CA MET A 153 7.57 -17.69 5.58
C MET A 153 8.80 -18.46 6.08
N SER A 154 8.77 -19.79 5.89
CA SER A 154 9.87 -20.68 6.30
C SER A 154 11.21 -20.36 5.65
N ASN A 155 11.23 -19.69 4.50
CA ASN A 155 12.43 -19.28 3.76
C ASN A 155 12.97 -17.90 4.17
N GLY A 156 12.51 -17.35 5.30
CA GLY A 156 12.96 -16.06 5.84
C GLY A 156 12.34 -14.84 5.19
N ILE A 157 11.32 -15.00 4.34
CA ILE A 157 10.57 -13.87 3.78
C ILE A 157 9.58 -13.36 4.83
N GLU A 158 9.64 -12.06 5.10
CA GLU A 158 8.68 -11.36 5.94
C GLU A 158 7.81 -10.42 5.10
N LEU A 159 6.50 -10.56 5.21
CA LEU A 159 5.53 -9.67 4.59
C LEU A 159 4.79 -8.88 5.66
N THR A 160 4.82 -7.57 5.57
CA THR A 160 4.03 -6.67 6.42
C THR A 160 2.97 -5.96 5.61
N LEU A 161 1.71 -6.06 6.02
CA LEU A 161 0.63 -5.33 5.38
C LEU A 161 0.49 -3.93 5.96
N LYS A 162 0.31 -2.94 5.08
CA LYS A 162 -0.04 -1.56 5.44
C LYS A 162 -1.31 -1.14 4.72
N TYR A 163 -2.23 -0.59 5.49
CA TYR A 163 -3.44 0.03 4.96
C TYR A 163 -3.11 1.27 4.14
N PHE A 164 -3.64 1.33 2.93
CA PHE A 164 -3.46 2.44 2.01
C PHE A 164 -4.80 3.02 1.57
N PRO A 165 -5.27 4.13 2.20
CA PRO A 165 -6.60 4.68 2.00
C PRO A 165 -6.93 5.07 0.57
N LEU A 166 -5.92 5.37 -0.25
CA LEU A 166 -6.12 5.76 -1.64
C LEU A 166 -6.80 4.67 -2.48
N TYR A 167 -6.58 3.40 -2.14
CA TYR A 167 -7.22 2.27 -2.82
C TYR A 167 -8.72 2.13 -2.49
N ASP A 168 -9.16 2.65 -1.34
CA ASP A 168 -10.56 2.63 -0.93
C ASP A 168 -11.34 3.86 -1.39
N ASN A 169 -10.68 4.82 -2.03
CA ASN A 169 -11.30 6.06 -2.43
C ASN A 169 -12.26 5.87 -3.62
N THR A 170 -13.56 5.91 -3.35
CA THR A 170 -14.63 5.73 -4.34
C THR A 170 -14.74 6.87 -5.34
N THR A 171 -14.22 8.06 -5.03
CA THR A 171 -14.23 9.20 -5.95
C THR A 171 -13.35 8.96 -7.17
N TYR A 172 -12.24 8.27 -6.97
CA TYR A 172 -11.27 7.99 -8.03
C TYR A 172 -11.40 6.57 -8.58
N ASN A 173 -11.73 5.60 -7.72
CA ASN A 173 -11.80 4.18 -8.06
C ASN A 173 -13.26 3.79 -8.29
N ARG A 174 -13.73 4.03 -9.52
CA ARG A 174 -15.14 3.87 -9.89
C ARG A 174 -15.52 2.43 -10.23
N GLN A 175 -14.55 1.56 -10.50
CA GLN A 175 -14.81 0.16 -10.77
C GLN A 175 -15.12 -0.57 -9.47
N LEU A 176 -16.35 -1.04 -9.34
CA LEU A 176 -16.82 -1.72 -8.14
C LEU A 176 -16.83 -3.24 -8.35
N HIS A 177 -16.52 -3.96 -7.29
CA HIS A 177 -16.67 -5.40 -7.27
C HIS A 177 -18.17 -5.77 -7.32
N PRO A 178 -18.60 -6.70 -8.20
CA PRO A 178 -20.02 -6.95 -8.47
C PRO A 178 -20.82 -7.42 -7.26
N VAL A 179 -20.17 -8.11 -6.31
CA VAL A 179 -20.85 -8.67 -5.12
C VAL A 179 -20.74 -7.73 -3.92
N THR A 180 -19.55 -7.21 -3.64
CA THR A 180 -19.31 -6.42 -2.41
C THR A 180 -19.57 -4.93 -2.59
N LEU A 181 -19.74 -4.46 -3.84
CA LEU A 181 -19.93 -3.06 -4.19
C LEU A 181 -18.81 -2.13 -3.65
N LYS A 182 -17.66 -2.70 -3.34
CA LYS A 182 -16.45 -1.96 -2.93
C LYS A 182 -15.54 -1.74 -4.13
N PRO A 183 -14.68 -0.70 -4.13
CA PRO A 183 -13.72 -0.48 -5.22
C PRO A 183 -12.87 -1.72 -5.48
N LEU A 184 -12.68 -2.08 -6.74
CA LEU A 184 -11.77 -3.18 -7.10
C LEU A 184 -10.33 -2.90 -6.65
N GLU A 185 -9.92 -1.64 -6.67
CA GLU A 185 -8.61 -1.22 -6.17
C GLU A 185 -8.40 -1.56 -4.68
N SER A 186 -9.47 -1.62 -3.88
CA SER A 186 -9.41 -2.02 -2.47
C SER A 186 -8.86 -3.43 -2.25
N TYR A 187 -8.97 -4.30 -3.26
CA TYR A 187 -8.41 -5.65 -3.27
C TYR A 187 -6.98 -5.71 -3.75
N ARG A 188 -6.46 -4.62 -4.34
CA ARG A 188 -5.08 -4.57 -4.85
C ARG A 188 -4.09 -4.67 -3.69
N MET A 189 -3.05 -5.46 -3.92
CA MET A 189 -1.87 -5.53 -3.06
C MET A 189 -0.65 -5.12 -3.86
N THR A 190 0.02 -4.05 -3.45
CA THR A 190 1.25 -3.58 -4.09
C THR A 190 2.43 -3.86 -3.17
N PHE A 191 3.29 -4.75 -3.60
CA PHE A 191 4.44 -5.20 -2.82
C PHE A 191 5.63 -4.29 -3.10
N LEU A 192 6.23 -3.80 -2.02
CA LEU A 192 7.43 -2.97 -2.04
C LEU A 192 8.55 -3.73 -1.34
N ASP A 193 9.66 -3.91 -2.05
CA ASP A 193 10.89 -4.43 -1.49
C ASP A 193 11.63 -3.27 -0.80
N LEU A 194 11.72 -3.34 0.53
CA LEU A 194 12.46 -2.36 1.34
C LEU A 194 13.79 -2.93 1.83
N GLY A 195 14.21 -4.07 1.31
CA GLY A 195 15.52 -4.64 1.61
C GLY A 195 16.62 -3.65 1.27
N ARG A 196 17.56 -3.44 2.19
CA ARG A 196 18.77 -2.68 1.90
C ARG A 196 19.54 -3.43 0.80
N ARG A 197 19.68 -2.79 -0.33
CA ARG A 197 20.66 -3.17 -1.34
C ARG A 197 21.91 -2.34 -1.02
N ASP A 198 22.88 -2.97 -0.41
CA ASP A 198 24.21 -2.40 -0.24
C ASP A 198 24.94 -2.36 -1.58
#